data_80afd9f5770218d118d52ebc52a58063
#
_entry.id   80afd9f5770218d118d52ebc52a58063
#
_cell.length_a   1.000
_cell.length_b   1.000
_cell.length_c   1.000
_cell.angle_alpha   90.00
_cell.angle_beta   90.00
_cell.angle_gamma   90.00
#
_symmetry.space_group_name_H-M   'P 1'
#
loop_
_entity.id
_entity.type
_entity.pdbx_description
1 polymer ?
#
loop_
_entity_poly.entity_id
_entity_poly.type
_entity_poly.pdbx_seq_one_letter_code
_entity_poly.pdbx_strand_id
1 'polypeptide(L)'
;MSLKSILIASLMFAAAGSPAGAGALSPDKYIAVMRHGVRPQTSSRELLHYSSRQWPTWDVADGMLTGHGKVAAEKLAAWEVSMLRAKNLVPKSGCPVPGSVFGWANGAIQRTIDTGNVLLSAMFPGCGLSVGFNGTRDVDALYAASETSLGAVDPAKAEAAILATAGGSFDAMKAKAAPLMKELDTILGCATPACSMEQRPWTIETKAAKDGKPASVSMKGPIVEAGTIVQVFLLQYANGFPADQVAFDKASSAADIIRLSQLRQVKYDIGNRVPYLAARDVSNFLNQVLLAIAADPKDAKSAEGPPNANFLLFMGSDTQQAEIAALLGLHWHIPPYLDDETPPTGALTFERLRDGAGKAYVRLGFVAPTLDQIRDASTIDAASPPLQAEITMPGCESESVEGACPLDRFLALARPKLDMTAVASQAYH
;
A
#
# COMPACT_ATOMS: atom_id res chain seq x y z
N MET A 1 31.59 -85.19 -4.73
CA MET A 1 32.06 -83.79 -4.45
C MET A 1 31.50 -82.91 -5.56
N SER A 2 30.43 -82.15 -5.29
CA SER A 2 29.70 -81.38 -6.29
C SER A 2 29.99 -79.91 -6.13
N LEU A 3 30.61 -79.24 -7.15
CA LEU A 3 30.80 -77.82 -7.24
C LEU A 3 29.49 -77.16 -7.64
N LYS A 4 28.94 -76.28 -6.77
CA LYS A 4 27.82 -75.36 -7.09
C LYS A 4 28.37 -74.08 -7.67
N SER A 5 28.03 -73.83 -8.94
CA SER A 5 28.28 -72.54 -9.61
C SER A 5 27.31 -71.50 -9.10
N ILE A 6 27.83 -70.37 -8.59
CA ILE A 6 27.04 -69.21 -8.19
C ILE A 6 27.01 -68.23 -9.39
N LEU A 7 25.85 -68.00 -9.98
CA LEU A 7 25.59 -66.94 -10.95
C LEU A 7 25.40 -65.64 -10.18
N ILE A 8 26.25 -64.66 -10.43
CA ILE A 8 26.10 -63.29 -9.96
C ILE A 8 25.32 -62.50 -11.03
N ALA A 9 24.09 -62.17 -10.72
CA ALA A 9 23.27 -61.28 -11.57
C ALA A 9 23.61 -59.82 -11.24
N SER A 10 24.25 -59.14 -12.19
CA SER A 10 24.55 -57.68 -12.09
C SER A 10 23.25 -56.93 -12.37
N LEU A 11 22.61 -56.33 -11.34
CA LEU A 11 21.58 -55.31 -11.49
C LEU A 11 22.19 -54.00 -11.98
N MET A 12 21.95 -53.62 -13.22
CA MET A 12 22.15 -52.24 -13.68
C MET A 12 21.07 -51.35 -13.08
N PHE A 13 21.44 -50.52 -12.10
CA PHE A 13 20.63 -49.43 -11.66
C PHE A 13 20.68 -48.33 -12.75
N ALA A 14 19.56 -48.12 -13.47
CA ALA A 14 19.32 -46.97 -14.28
C ALA A 14 19.22 -45.76 -13.31
N ALA A 15 20.19 -44.87 -13.32
CA ALA A 15 20.11 -43.57 -12.64
C ALA A 15 19.00 -42.78 -13.32
N ALA A 16 17.83 -42.74 -12.70
CA ALA A 16 16.81 -41.74 -13.02
C ALA A 16 17.42 -40.38 -12.75
N GLY A 17 17.71 -39.62 -13.81
CA GLY A 17 18.17 -38.24 -13.68
C GLY A 17 17.13 -37.45 -12.91
N SER A 18 17.51 -36.96 -11.73
CA SER A 18 16.71 -35.98 -11.00
C SER A 18 16.48 -34.78 -11.95
N PRO A 19 15.28 -34.20 -12.02
CA PRO A 19 15.08 -32.97 -12.77
C PRO A 19 16.07 -31.95 -12.22
N ALA A 20 16.80 -31.28 -13.12
CA ALA A 20 17.69 -30.19 -12.77
C ALA A 20 16.93 -29.21 -11.89
N GLY A 21 17.34 -29.10 -10.62
CA GLY A 21 16.71 -28.20 -9.67
C GLY A 21 16.69 -26.79 -10.27
N ALA A 22 15.51 -26.16 -10.26
CA ALA A 22 15.40 -24.75 -10.61
C ALA A 22 16.45 -23.99 -9.75
N GLY A 23 17.43 -23.39 -10.41
CA GLY A 23 18.46 -22.61 -9.70
C GLY A 23 17.78 -21.53 -8.88
N ALA A 24 18.37 -21.16 -7.73
CA ALA A 24 17.82 -20.15 -6.84
C ALA A 24 17.39 -18.89 -7.62
N LEU A 25 16.20 -18.37 -7.29
CA LEU A 25 15.66 -17.17 -7.94
C LEU A 25 16.50 -15.94 -7.58
N SER A 26 16.87 -15.14 -8.58
CA SER A 26 17.65 -13.91 -8.40
C SER A 26 16.82 -12.68 -8.81
N PRO A 27 16.77 -11.62 -7.97
CA PRO A 27 16.00 -10.42 -8.28
C PRO A 27 16.67 -9.60 -9.38
N ASP A 28 15.86 -9.03 -10.30
CA ASP A 28 16.30 -8.10 -11.32
C ASP A 28 15.50 -6.79 -11.33
N LYS A 29 14.38 -6.73 -10.61
CA LYS A 29 13.57 -5.52 -10.44
C LYS A 29 12.82 -5.53 -9.12
N TYR A 30 12.67 -4.36 -8.52
CA TYR A 30 11.88 -4.13 -7.31
C TYR A 30 11.03 -2.87 -7.47
N ILE A 31 9.73 -2.99 -7.29
CA ILE A 31 8.76 -1.90 -7.35
C ILE A 31 8.14 -1.76 -5.97
N ALA A 32 8.20 -0.56 -5.40
CA ALA A 32 7.54 -0.20 -4.16
C ALA A 32 6.39 0.78 -4.44
N VAL A 33 5.16 0.40 -4.11
CA VAL A 33 4.00 1.30 -4.04
C VAL A 33 3.86 1.72 -2.59
N MET A 34 4.34 2.92 -2.26
CA MET A 34 4.54 3.36 -0.90
C MET A 34 3.56 4.47 -0.50
N ARG A 35 3.04 4.37 0.73
CA ARG A 35 2.30 5.44 1.39
C ARG A 35 3.26 6.53 1.86
N HIS A 36 2.83 7.80 1.76
CA HIS A 36 3.56 8.94 2.33
C HIS A 36 3.80 8.81 3.85
N GLY A 37 4.77 9.56 4.37
CA GLY A 37 5.12 9.61 5.79
C GLY A 37 4.08 10.29 6.69
N VAL A 38 4.44 10.51 7.96
CA VAL A 38 3.55 11.09 8.98
C VAL A 38 3.20 12.54 8.67
N ARG A 39 1.94 12.88 8.89
CA ARG A 39 1.36 14.21 8.64
C ARG A 39 0.28 14.55 9.65
N PRO A 40 -0.13 15.82 9.82
CA PRO A 40 -1.38 16.20 10.46
C PRO A 40 -2.61 15.65 9.71
N GLN A 41 -3.79 15.82 10.29
CA GLN A 41 -5.06 15.71 9.58
C GLN A 41 -5.04 16.54 8.29
N THR A 42 -5.99 16.26 7.38
CA THR A 42 -6.13 17.07 6.14
C THR A 42 -7.03 18.28 6.32
N SER A 43 -7.77 18.37 7.42
CA SER A 43 -8.64 19.49 7.76
C SER A 43 -8.81 19.61 9.28
N SER A 44 -8.09 20.54 9.89
CA SER A 44 -8.26 20.88 11.32
C SER A 44 -9.66 21.42 11.59
N ARG A 45 -10.25 22.15 10.64
CA ARG A 45 -11.61 22.68 10.75
C ARG A 45 -12.65 21.57 10.90
N GLU A 46 -12.47 20.48 10.18
CA GLU A 46 -13.38 19.35 10.23
C GLU A 46 -13.35 18.65 11.60
N LEU A 47 -12.17 18.55 12.23
CA LEU A 47 -12.02 17.94 13.55
C LEU A 47 -12.82 18.66 14.64
N LEU A 48 -13.04 19.96 14.52
CA LEU A 48 -13.81 20.73 15.49
C LEU A 48 -15.29 20.30 15.55
N HIS A 49 -15.79 19.62 14.53
CA HIS A 49 -17.16 19.07 14.51
C HIS A 49 -17.28 17.75 15.30
N TYR A 50 -16.15 17.05 15.56
CA TYR A 50 -16.17 15.73 16.17
C TYR A 50 -16.00 15.74 17.69
N SER A 51 -15.40 16.79 18.24
CA SER A 51 -15.18 16.91 19.68
C SER A 51 -15.08 18.36 20.12
N SER A 52 -15.61 18.68 21.30
CA SER A 52 -15.38 19.95 21.99
C SER A 52 -14.02 20.00 22.71
N ARG A 53 -13.30 18.89 22.81
CA ARG A 53 -11.96 18.83 23.39
C ARG A 53 -10.97 19.56 22.49
N GLN A 54 -9.94 20.15 23.09
CA GLN A 54 -8.88 20.82 22.34
C GLN A 54 -8.00 19.77 21.66
N TRP A 55 -7.94 19.81 20.33
CA TRP A 55 -7.05 18.99 19.54
C TRP A 55 -5.62 19.49 19.65
N PRO A 56 -4.62 18.60 19.71
CA PRO A 56 -3.21 18.98 19.72
C PRO A 56 -2.82 19.81 18.48
N THR A 57 -1.91 20.75 18.69
CA THR A 57 -1.37 21.59 17.61
C THR A 57 -0.20 20.87 16.93
N TRP A 58 -0.15 20.93 15.62
CA TRP A 58 0.93 20.43 14.81
C TRP A 58 1.90 21.56 14.43
N ASP A 59 3.16 21.20 14.18
CA ASP A 59 4.23 22.13 13.78
C ASP A 59 4.21 22.48 12.27
N VAL A 60 3.36 21.83 11.48
CA VAL A 60 3.19 22.07 10.05
C VAL A 60 1.71 22.22 9.71
N ALA A 61 1.42 22.76 8.53
CA ALA A 61 0.05 22.89 8.03
C ALA A 61 -0.63 21.55 7.78
N ASP A 62 -1.96 21.55 7.76
CA ASP A 62 -2.78 20.38 7.49
C ASP A 62 -2.31 19.62 6.25
N GLY A 63 -2.15 18.31 6.39
CA GLY A 63 -1.77 17.42 5.31
C GLY A 63 -0.31 17.47 4.85
N MET A 64 0.54 18.29 5.43
CA MET A 64 1.97 18.39 5.07
C MET A 64 2.79 17.34 5.82
N LEU A 65 3.90 16.88 5.22
CA LEU A 65 4.84 15.96 5.87
C LEU A 65 5.47 16.66 7.09
N THR A 66 5.43 16.02 8.27
CA THR A 66 6.05 16.60 9.49
C THR A 66 7.57 16.43 9.49
N GLY A 67 8.25 17.25 10.29
CA GLY A 67 9.69 17.08 10.52
C GLY A 67 10.03 15.71 11.09
N HIS A 68 9.20 15.20 12.03
CA HIS A 68 9.33 13.85 12.57
C HIS A 68 9.09 12.77 11.50
N GLY A 69 8.05 12.91 10.68
CA GLY A 69 7.75 11.99 9.57
C GLY A 69 8.87 11.92 8.54
N LYS A 70 9.58 13.04 8.31
CA LYS A 70 10.79 13.08 7.50
C LYS A 70 11.89 12.20 8.10
N VAL A 71 12.23 12.40 9.39
CA VAL A 71 13.28 11.58 10.05
C VAL A 71 12.92 10.11 10.07
N ALA A 72 11.67 9.75 10.35
CA ALA A 72 11.22 8.36 10.33
C ALA A 72 11.37 7.72 8.93
N ALA A 73 11.05 8.47 7.86
CA ALA A 73 11.26 8.01 6.48
C ALA A 73 12.76 7.82 6.15
N GLU A 74 13.64 8.68 6.63
CA GLU A 74 15.10 8.53 6.48
C GLU A 74 15.62 7.22 7.13
N LYS A 75 15.03 6.83 8.29
CA LYS A 75 15.39 5.56 8.95
C LYS A 75 15.01 4.34 8.11
N LEU A 76 13.81 4.35 7.53
CA LEU A 76 13.37 3.29 6.63
C LEU A 76 14.24 3.24 5.36
N ALA A 77 14.56 4.40 4.77
CA ALA A 77 15.41 4.50 3.58
C ALA A 77 16.78 3.84 3.75
N ALA A 78 17.37 3.94 4.94
CA ALA A 78 18.65 3.31 5.27
C ALA A 78 18.56 1.77 5.18
N TRP A 79 17.46 1.19 5.66
CA TRP A 79 17.22 -0.25 5.53
C TRP A 79 16.94 -0.64 4.07
N GLU A 80 16.07 0.11 3.37
CA GLU A 80 15.69 -0.18 1.99
C GLU A 80 16.89 -0.18 1.06
N VAL A 81 17.76 0.83 1.15
CA VAL A 81 18.97 0.85 0.29
C VAL A 81 19.92 -0.31 0.61
N SER A 82 20.01 -0.72 1.87
CA SER A 82 20.81 -1.88 2.28
C SER A 82 20.25 -3.18 1.69
N MET A 83 18.93 -3.36 1.70
CA MET A 83 18.22 -4.48 1.09
C MET A 83 18.43 -4.49 -0.43
N LEU A 84 18.23 -3.36 -1.13
CA LEU A 84 18.44 -3.25 -2.58
C LEU A 84 19.90 -3.57 -2.98
N ARG A 85 20.87 -3.13 -2.18
CA ARG A 85 22.29 -3.45 -2.34
C ARG A 85 22.58 -4.93 -2.13
N ALA A 86 21.99 -5.54 -1.10
CA ALA A 86 22.12 -6.96 -0.84
C ALA A 86 21.56 -7.80 -2.00
N LYS A 87 20.47 -7.36 -2.61
CA LYS A 87 19.83 -7.97 -3.79
C LYS A 87 20.53 -7.64 -5.12
N ASN A 88 21.60 -6.85 -5.13
CA ASN A 88 22.32 -6.37 -6.33
C ASN A 88 21.44 -5.56 -7.33
N LEU A 89 20.36 -4.97 -6.87
CA LEU A 89 19.47 -4.10 -7.68
C LEU A 89 20.07 -2.71 -7.87
N VAL A 90 20.94 -2.28 -6.94
CA VAL A 90 21.73 -1.05 -7.02
C VAL A 90 23.17 -1.31 -6.62
N PRO A 91 24.14 -0.44 -6.95
CA PRO A 91 25.55 -0.62 -6.60
C PRO A 91 25.74 -0.77 -5.09
N LYS A 92 26.77 -1.54 -4.67
CA LYS A 92 27.08 -1.78 -3.26
C LYS A 92 27.39 -0.51 -2.47
N SER A 93 27.83 0.57 -3.15
CA SER A 93 28.10 1.88 -2.58
C SER A 93 27.97 2.97 -3.66
N GLY A 94 27.90 4.24 -3.23
CA GLY A 94 27.84 5.38 -4.13
C GLY A 94 26.49 5.52 -4.83
N CYS A 95 26.48 6.26 -5.92
CA CYS A 95 25.29 6.56 -6.70
C CYS A 95 24.89 5.38 -7.61
N PRO A 96 23.57 5.19 -7.82
CA PRO A 96 23.11 4.21 -8.79
C PRO A 96 23.49 4.60 -10.22
N VAL A 97 23.53 3.61 -11.10
CA VAL A 97 23.71 3.85 -12.53
C VAL A 97 22.55 4.72 -13.03
N PRO A 98 22.79 5.75 -13.86
CA PRO A 98 21.70 6.56 -14.42
C PRO A 98 20.60 5.70 -15.05
N GLY A 99 19.34 5.95 -14.69
CA GLY A 99 18.18 5.21 -15.15
C GLY A 99 17.90 3.90 -14.41
N SER A 100 18.76 3.42 -13.49
CA SER A 100 18.50 2.21 -12.71
C SER A 100 17.61 2.42 -11.48
N VAL A 101 17.36 3.67 -11.11
CA VAL A 101 16.42 4.09 -10.05
C VAL A 101 15.45 5.10 -10.64
N PHE A 102 14.18 4.89 -10.40
CA PHE A 102 13.12 5.78 -10.83
C PHE A 102 12.13 6.02 -9.68
N GLY A 103 11.77 7.27 -9.43
CA GLY A 103 10.76 7.66 -8.45
C GLY A 103 9.65 8.49 -9.11
N TRP A 104 8.39 8.21 -8.76
CA TRP A 104 7.24 8.98 -9.23
C TRP A 104 6.23 9.18 -8.11
N ALA A 105 5.74 10.39 -7.94
CA ALA A 105 4.82 10.77 -6.87
C ALA A 105 3.50 11.31 -7.40
N ASN A 106 2.44 11.21 -6.59
CA ASN A 106 1.17 11.92 -6.84
C ASN A 106 1.41 13.42 -6.80
N GLY A 107 1.36 14.07 -7.97
CA GLY A 107 1.67 15.48 -8.15
C GLY A 107 0.66 16.45 -7.52
N ALA A 108 -0.57 15.99 -7.24
CA ALA A 108 -1.61 16.77 -6.56
C ALA A 108 -1.38 16.87 -5.04
N ILE A 109 -0.49 16.06 -4.46
CA ILE A 109 -0.34 15.91 -3.00
C ILE A 109 1.12 16.14 -2.58
N GLN A 110 1.43 17.33 -2.04
CA GLN A 110 2.81 17.74 -1.72
C GLN A 110 3.56 16.75 -0.84
N ARG A 111 2.93 16.18 0.20
CA ARG A 111 3.59 15.20 1.12
C ARG A 111 4.09 13.92 0.43
N THR A 112 3.51 13.53 -0.70
CA THR A 112 4.00 12.37 -1.47
C THR A 112 5.30 12.71 -2.17
N ILE A 113 5.39 13.89 -2.75
CA ILE A 113 6.61 14.44 -3.36
C ILE A 113 7.70 14.56 -2.30
N ASP A 114 7.37 15.19 -1.16
CA ASP A 114 8.32 15.41 -0.06
C ASP A 114 8.84 14.08 0.51
N THR A 115 7.96 13.11 0.76
CA THR A 115 8.38 11.78 1.28
C THR A 115 9.28 11.06 0.28
N GLY A 116 8.92 11.06 -1.01
CA GLY A 116 9.73 10.41 -2.05
C GLY A 116 11.11 11.04 -2.19
N ASN A 117 11.19 12.36 -2.14
CA ASN A 117 12.47 13.08 -2.16
C ASN A 117 13.33 12.78 -0.94
N VAL A 118 12.73 12.71 0.25
CA VAL A 118 13.43 12.31 1.48
C VAL A 118 14.00 10.91 1.35
N LEU A 119 13.20 9.95 0.89
CA LEU A 119 13.63 8.56 0.71
C LEU A 119 14.81 8.47 -0.27
N LEU A 120 14.67 9.01 -1.48
CA LEU A 120 15.72 8.92 -2.50
C LEU A 120 17.00 9.65 -2.08
N SER A 121 16.88 10.82 -1.41
CA SER A 121 18.04 11.56 -0.90
C SER A 121 18.75 10.80 0.22
N ALA A 122 18.03 10.12 1.11
CA ALA A 122 18.59 9.34 2.19
C ALA A 122 19.20 8.01 1.69
N MET A 123 18.58 7.37 0.71
CA MET A 123 19.11 6.15 0.08
C MET A 123 20.39 6.40 -0.71
N PHE A 124 20.48 7.54 -1.38
CA PHE A 124 21.57 7.88 -2.29
C PHE A 124 22.07 9.31 -2.06
N PRO A 125 22.74 9.56 -0.91
CA PRO A 125 23.19 10.92 -0.56
C PRO A 125 24.16 11.47 -1.59
N GLY A 126 23.94 12.73 -2.00
CA GLY A 126 24.76 13.44 -2.97
C GLY A 126 24.56 13.05 -4.43
N CYS A 127 23.63 12.13 -4.73
CA CYS A 127 23.40 11.65 -6.11
C CYS A 127 22.37 12.48 -6.90
N GLY A 128 21.73 13.46 -6.28
CA GLY A 128 20.77 14.37 -6.95
C GLY A 128 19.48 13.70 -7.41
N LEU A 129 19.10 12.56 -6.81
CA LEU A 129 17.86 11.86 -7.16
C LEU A 129 16.66 12.52 -6.50
N SER A 130 15.58 12.62 -7.26
CA SER A 130 14.27 13.11 -6.81
C SER A 130 13.15 12.36 -7.51
N VAL A 131 11.94 12.42 -6.96
CA VAL A 131 10.76 11.88 -7.65
C VAL A 131 10.30 12.85 -8.74
N GLY A 132 9.88 12.30 -9.90
CA GLY A 132 9.07 13.00 -10.87
C GLY A 132 7.60 13.01 -10.44
N PHE A 133 6.79 13.87 -11.06
CA PHE A 133 5.35 13.95 -10.82
C PHE A 133 4.64 14.71 -11.94
N ASN A 134 3.35 14.45 -12.10
CA ASN A 134 2.52 15.27 -13.00
C ASN A 134 2.38 16.70 -12.43
N GLY A 135 2.57 17.71 -13.27
CA GLY A 135 2.52 19.11 -12.87
C GLY A 135 1.13 19.64 -12.48
N THR A 136 0.13 18.79 -12.38
CA THR A 136 -1.21 19.14 -11.91
C THR A 136 -1.23 19.30 -10.39
N ARG A 137 -1.98 20.31 -9.90
CA ARG A 137 -2.16 20.55 -8.46
C ARG A 137 -3.57 20.20 -7.95
N ASP A 138 -4.50 19.90 -8.85
CA ASP A 138 -5.89 19.61 -8.49
C ASP A 138 -6.12 18.13 -8.26
N VAL A 139 -6.04 17.33 -9.32
CA VAL A 139 -6.20 15.88 -9.28
C VAL A 139 -5.20 15.24 -10.23
N ASP A 140 -4.47 14.24 -9.75
CA ASP A 140 -3.62 13.41 -10.59
C ASP A 140 -4.37 12.15 -11.01
N ALA A 141 -4.82 12.10 -12.26
CA ALA A 141 -5.58 10.97 -12.81
C ALA A 141 -4.82 9.64 -12.79
N LEU A 142 -3.51 9.64 -12.59
CA LEU A 142 -2.75 8.41 -12.36
C LEU A 142 -3.10 7.79 -11.01
N TYR A 143 -3.31 8.61 -9.98
CA TYR A 143 -3.51 8.18 -8.59
C TYR A 143 -4.96 8.30 -8.10
N ALA A 144 -5.82 9.03 -8.80
CA ALA A 144 -7.20 9.28 -8.41
C ALA A 144 -8.08 9.43 -9.67
N ALA A 145 -8.14 8.37 -10.49
CA ALA A 145 -8.86 8.40 -11.76
C ALA A 145 -10.35 8.66 -11.55
N SER A 146 -10.94 8.16 -10.47
CA SER A 146 -12.37 8.32 -10.14
C SER A 146 -12.78 9.77 -9.87
N GLU A 147 -11.84 10.63 -9.49
CA GLU A 147 -12.07 12.06 -9.30
C GLU A 147 -12.04 12.85 -10.63
N THR A 148 -11.78 12.16 -11.74
CA THR A 148 -11.71 12.73 -13.10
C THR A 148 -12.71 12.02 -14.03
N SER A 149 -12.89 12.54 -15.24
CA SER A 149 -13.70 11.88 -16.28
C SER A 149 -13.18 10.49 -16.66
N LEU A 150 -11.88 10.21 -16.48
CA LEU A 150 -11.26 8.93 -16.81
C LEU A 150 -11.84 7.77 -16.01
N GLY A 151 -11.92 7.92 -14.70
CA GLY A 151 -12.43 6.91 -13.78
C GLY A 151 -13.86 7.19 -13.30
N ALA A 152 -14.61 8.08 -13.95
CA ALA A 152 -15.98 8.43 -13.53
C ALA A 152 -16.84 7.20 -13.27
N VAL A 153 -17.51 7.18 -12.12
CA VAL A 153 -18.35 6.06 -11.69
C VAL A 153 -19.78 6.22 -12.22
N ASP A 154 -20.43 5.10 -12.50
CA ASP A 154 -21.88 5.02 -12.62
C ASP A 154 -22.49 5.00 -11.20
N PRO A 155 -23.30 5.99 -10.81
CA PRO A 155 -23.80 6.09 -9.45
C PRO A 155 -24.62 4.88 -8.99
N ALA A 156 -25.45 4.32 -9.85
CA ALA A 156 -26.30 3.19 -9.49
C ALA A 156 -25.46 1.91 -9.27
N LYS A 157 -24.43 1.68 -10.10
CA LYS A 157 -23.51 0.57 -9.93
C LYS A 157 -22.64 0.74 -8.69
N ALA A 158 -22.20 1.96 -8.40
CA ALA A 158 -21.38 2.26 -7.22
C ALA A 158 -22.16 2.00 -5.93
N GLU A 159 -23.41 2.49 -5.83
CA GLU A 159 -24.29 2.25 -4.70
C GLU A 159 -24.57 0.75 -4.51
N ALA A 160 -24.93 0.05 -5.59
CA ALA A 160 -25.15 -1.39 -5.55
C ALA A 160 -23.92 -2.17 -5.12
N ALA A 161 -22.73 -1.78 -5.57
CA ALA A 161 -21.47 -2.42 -5.20
C ALA A 161 -21.12 -2.20 -3.72
N ILE A 162 -21.32 -1.00 -3.18
CA ILE A 162 -21.14 -0.71 -1.76
C ILE A 162 -22.09 -1.58 -0.92
N LEU A 163 -23.37 -1.62 -1.27
CA LEU A 163 -24.36 -2.43 -0.55
C LEU A 163 -24.05 -3.93 -0.65
N ALA A 164 -23.66 -4.41 -1.82
CA ALA A 164 -23.25 -5.82 -1.98
C ALA A 164 -22.05 -6.18 -1.10
N THR A 165 -21.05 -5.31 -1.03
CA THR A 165 -19.88 -5.50 -0.15
C THR A 165 -20.27 -5.50 1.33
N ALA A 166 -21.28 -4.71 1.71
CA ALA A 166 -21.82 -4.67 3.06
C ALA A 166 -22.80 -5.82 3.38
N GLY A 167 -23.03 -6.76 2.46
CA GLY A 167 -23.97 -7.87 2.64
C GLY A 167 -25.44 -7.49 2.48
N GLY A 168 -25.74 -6.41 1.74
CA GLY A 168 -27.08 -5.89 1.45
C GLY A 168 -27.55 -4.79 2.40
N SER A 169 -26.97 -4.71 3.61
CA SER A 169 -27.20 -3.60 4.57
C SER A 169 -25.96 -3.35 5.42
N PHE A 170 -25.93 -2.22 6.12
CA PHE A 170 -24.81 -1.91 7.04
C PHE A 170 -25.00 -2.51 8.45
N ASP A 171 -26.09 -3.23 8.73
CA ASP A 171 -26.45 -3.60 10.10
C ASP A 171 -25.44 -4.52 10.76
N ALA A 172 -24.94 -5.53 10.04
CA ALA A 172 -23.91 -6.44 10.55
C ALA A 172 -22.59 -5.70 10.84
N MET A 173 -22.18 -4.78 9.97
CA MET A 173 -20.97 -3.99 10.13
C MET A 173 -21.13 -2.98 11.29
N LYS A 174 -22.29 -2.36 11.42
CA LYS A 174 -22.63 -1.49 12.55
C LYS A 174 -22.56 -2.24 13.88
N ALA A 175 -23.17 -3.42 13.95
CA ALA A 175 -23.14 -4.25 15.15
C ALA A 175 -21.70 -4.62 15.56
N LYS A 176 -20.85 -4.98 14.58
CA LYS A 176 -19.43 -5.26 14.81
C LYS A 176 -18.65 -4.04 15.28
N ALA A 177 -18.94 -2.86 14.72
CA ALA A 177 -18.26 -1.61 15.04
C ALA A 177 -18.76 -0.96 16.35
N ALA A 178 -19.97 -1.27 16.82
CA ALA A 178 -20.63 -0.59 17.92
C ALA A 178 -19.80 -0.48 19.21
N PRO A 179 -19.08 -1.52 19.70
CA PRO A 179 -18.26 -1.39 20.91
C PRO A 179 -17.17 -0.32 20.77
N LEU A 180 -16.48 -0.27 19.61
CA LEU A 180 -15.43 0.71 19.36
C LEU A 180 -16.00 2.11 19.06
N MET A 181 -17.19 2.21 18.46
CA MET A 181 -17.89 3.48 18.29
C MET A 181 -18.26 4.10 19.64
N LYS A 182 -18.77 3.29 20.57
CA LYS A 182 -19.08 3.73 21.94
C LYS A 182 -17.84 4.15 22.72
N GLU A 183 -16.73 3.43 22.54
CA GLU A 183 -15.45 3.83 23.12
C GLU A 183 -14.98 5.16 22.53
N LEU A 184 -15.08 5.33 21.21
CA LEU A 184 -14.72 6.57 20.53
C LEU A 184 -15.56 7.75 21.01
N ASP A 185 -16.88 7.57 21.23
CA ASP A 185 -17.74 8.58 21.84
C ASP A 185 -17.23 9.03 23.22
N THR A 186 -16.75 8.06 24.03
CA THR A 186 -16.14 8.37 25.34
C THR A 186 -14.84 9.16 25.19
N ILE A 187 -13.98 8.76 24.28
CA ILE A 187 -12.71 9.44 23.97
C ILE A 187 -12.98 10.89 23.54
N LEU A 188 -13.96 11.10 22.67
CA LEU A 188 -14.31 12.40 22.14
C LEU A 188 -15.09 13.29 23.13
N GLY A 189 -15.57 12.73 24.25
CA GLY A 189 -16.38 13.43 25.23
C GLY A 189 -17.82 13.67 24.77
N CYS A 190 -18.33 12.83 23.88
CA CYS A 190 -19.71 12.88 23.42
C CYS A 190 -20.66 12.43 24.53
N ALA A 191 -21.59 13.28 24.91
CA ALA A 191 -22.57 13.03 25.97
C ALA A 191 -24.04 13.03 25.49
N THR A 192 -24.29 13.22 24.20
CA THR A 192 -25.62 13.31 23.63
C THR A 192 -25.79 12.46 22.38
N PRO A 193 -27.01 11.97 22.08
CA PRO A 193 -27.26 11.21 20.86
C PRO A 193 -26.85 11.93 19.57
N ALA A 194 -26.90 13.26 19.55
CA ALA A 194 -26.59 14.07 18.37
C ALA A 194 -25.10 13.99 17.96
N CYS A 195 -24.18 13.82 18.94
CA CYS A 195 -22.76 13.66 18.65
C CYS A 195 -22.34 12.19 18.53
N SER A 196 -23.17 11.22 18.97
CA SER A 196 -22.80 9.81 19.08
C SER A 196 -22.41 9.19 17.74
N MET A 197 -21.25 8.58 17.69
CA MET A 197 -20.78 7.77 16.56
C MET A 197 -21.56 6.44 16.45
N GLU A 198 -22.02 5.90 17.57
CA GLU A 198 -22.76 4.65 17.64
C GLU A 198 -24.18 4.80 17.09
N GLN A 199 -24.87 5.91 17.42
CA GLN A 199 -26.32 6.04 17.21
C GLN A 199 -26.72 6.67 15.87
N ARG A 200 -25.85 7.45 15.25
CA ARG A 200 -26.15 8.11 13.98
C ARG A 200 -26.17 7.14 12.80
N PRO A 201 -26.98 7.41 11.76
CA PRO A 201 -27.09 6.53 10.59
C PRO A 201 -25.84 6.56 9.71
N TRP A 202 -25.52 5.43 9.09
CA TRP A 202 -24.59 5.34 7.97
C TRP A 202 -25.39 5.46 6.68
N THR A 203 -24.95 6.31 5.77
CA THR A 203 -25.65 6.58 4.51
C THR A 203 -24.70 6.58 3.32
N ILE A 204 -25.25 6.34 2.14
CA ILE A 204 -24.55 6.56 0.87
C ILE A 204 -24.99 7.93 0.35
N GLU A 205 -24.05 8.78 -0.01
CA GLU A 205 -24.28 10.05 -0.68
C GLU A 205 -23.90 9.94 -2.14
N THR A 206 -24.83 10.31 -3.01
CA THR A 206 -24.60 10.43 -4.45
C THR A 206 -24.60 11.91 -4.85
N LYS A 207 -23.55 12.36 -5.51
CA LYS A 207 -23.45 13.69 -6.10
C LYS A 207 -23.47 13.57 -7.61
N ALA A 208 -24.36 14.29 -8.25
CA ALA A 208 -24.40 14.39 -9.71
C ALA A 208 -23.13 15.10 -10.25
N ALA A 209 -22.78 14.80 -11.48
CA ALA A 209 -21.72 15.52 -12.19
C ALA A 209 -22.03 17.01 -12.25
N LYS A 210 -21.07 17.84 -11.86
CA LYS A 210 -21.25 19.29 -11.80
C LYS A 210 -19.90 20.02 -11.94
N ASP A 211 -19.90 21.16 -12.64
CA ASP A 211 -18.73 22.07 -12.76
C ASP A 211 -17.44 21.33 -13.23
N GLY A 212 -17.58 20.44 -14.20
CA GLY A 212 -16.47 19.64 -14.74
C GLY A 212 -16.02 18.47 -13.88
N LYS A 213 -16.59 18.28 -12.68
CA LYS A 213 -16.35 17.13 -11.82
C LYS A 213 -17.30 15.99 -12.18
N PRO A 214 -16.85 14.73 -12.20
CA PRO A 214 -17.71 13.58 -12.44
C PRO A 214 -18.72 13.38 -11.30
N ALA A 215 -19.74 12.57 -11.56
CA ALA A 215 -20.59 12.07 -10.50
C ALA A 215 -19.74 11.26 -9.49
N SER A 216 -20.10 11.34 -8.21
CA SER A 216 -19.42 10.61 -7.15
C SER A 216 -20.39 9.93 -6.20
N VAL A 217 -20.01 8.80 -5.66
CA VAL A 217 -20.75 8.05 -4.65
C VAL A 217 -19.80 7.75 -3.50
N SER A 218 -20.21 8.06 -2.29
CA SER A 218 -19.38 7.87 -1.11
C SER A 218 -20.21 7.55 0.12
N MET A 219 -19.60 6.81 1.03
CA MET A 219 -20.14 6.63 2.37
C MET A 219 -20.12 7.94 3.16
N LYS A 220 -21.16 8.15 3.98
CA LYS A 220 -21.30 9.27 4.91
C LYS A 220 -21.70 8.79 6.30
N GLY A 221 -21.48 9.68 7.26
CA GLY A 221 -21.85 9.48 8.64
C GLY A 221 -20.76 8.85 9.49
N PRO A 222 -21.11 8.30 10.65
CA PRO A 222 -20.20 8.00 11.74
C PRO A 222 -18.99 7.14 11.37
N ILE A 223 -19.15 6.16 10.49
CA ILE A 223 -18.02 5.27 10.14
C ILE A 223 -16.91 6.00 9.38
N VAL A 224 -17.28 6.97 8.53
CA VAL A 224 -16.30 7.78 7.79
C VAL A 224 -15.59 8.72 8.75
N GLU A 225 -16.34 9.35 9.67
CA GLU A 225 -15.85 10.24 10.70
C GLU A 225 -14.93 9.47 11.67
N ALA A 226 -15.38 8.32 12.19
CA ALA A 226 -14.61 7.47 13.07
C ALA A 226 -13.30 6.99 12.43
N GLY A 227 -13.35 6.51 11.18
CA GLY A 227 -12.16 6.12 10.44
C GLY A 227 -11.18 7.28 10.23
N THR A 228 -11.68 8.51 10.08
CA THR A 228 -10.85 9.72 9.98
C THR A 228 -10.22 10.06 11.34
N ILE A 229 -11.00 10.01 12.42
CA ILE A 229 -10.54 10.33 13.79
C ILE A 229 -9.48 9.36 14.27
N VAL A 230 -9.71 8.04 14.12
CA VAL A 230 -8.72 7.03 14.54
C VAL A 230 -7.45 7.11 13.71
N GLN A 231 -7.54 7.54 12.45
CA GLN A 231 -6.38 7.85 11.62
C GLN A 231 -5.60 9.06 12.20
N VAL A 232 -6.28 10.08 12.72
CA VAL A 232 -5.61 11.22 13.37
C VAL A 232 -4.91 10.74 14.65
N PHE A 233 -5.52 9.88 15.46
CA PHE A 233 -4.89 9.31 16.66
C PHE A 233 -3.64 8.50 16.30
N LEU A 234 -3.70 7.69 15.25
CA LEU A 234 -2.55 6.96 14.74
C LEU A 234 -1.42 7.93 14.35
N LEU A 235 -1.76 9.01 13.65
CA LEU A 235 -0.77 10.01 13.21
C LEU A 235 -0.19 10.81 14.38
N GLN A 236 -0.98 11.14 15.42
CA GLN A 236 -0.49 11.74 16.66
C GLN A 236 0.52 10.82 17.35
N TYR A 237 0.18 9.54 17.49
CA TYR A 237 1.07 8.54 18.06
C TYR A 237 2.36 8.43 17.26
N ALA A 238 2.23 8.20 15.95
CA ALA A 238 3.35 8.05 15.03
C ALA A 238 4.24 9.30 14.93
N ASN A 239 3.71 10.50 15.21
CA ASN A 239 4.49 11.74 15.25
C ASN A 239 5.25 11.95 16.57
N GLY A 240 5.17 11.02 17.51
CA GLY A 240 5.85 11.12 18.80
C GLY A 240 5.20 12.10 19.78
N PHE A 241 3.90 12.41 19.63
CA PHE A 241 3.21 13.27 20.60
C PHE A 241 3.27 12.68 22.00
N PRO A 242 3.36 13.52 23.07
CA PRO A 242 3.22 13.07 24.44
C PRO A 242 1.93 12.26 24.66
N ALA A 243 1.95 11.32 25.57
CA ALA A 243 0.81 10.40 25.78
C ALA A 243 -0.50 11.12 26.08
N ASP A 244 -0.44 12.23 26.81
CA ASP A 244 -1.59 13.09 27.14
C ASP A 244 -2.18 13.85 25.94
N GLN A 245 -1.47 13.89 24.82
CA GLN A 245 -1.90 14.50 23.58
C GLN A 245 -2.36 13.48 22.53
N VAL A 246 -2.15 12.19 22.76
CA VAL A 246 -2.63 11.13 21.86
C VAL A 246 -4.03 10.70 22.28
N ALA A 247 -5.01 10.86 21.37
CA ALA A 247 -6.41 10.49 21.63
C ALA A 247 -6.93 11.06 22.98
N PHE A 248 -6.53 12.28 23.34
CA PHE A 248 -6.91 12.97 24.58
C PHE A 248 -6.58 12.19 25.86
N ASP A 249 -5.44 11.52 25.93
CA ASP A 249 -4.99 10.68 27.06
C ASP A 249 -5.87 9.43 27.29
N LYS A 250 -6.60 8.96 26.31
CA LYS A 250 -7.52 7.83 26.45
C LYS A 250 -7.10 6.57 25.71
N ALA A 251 -6.22 6.70 24.73
CA ALA A 251 -5.68 5.60 23.94
C ALA A 251 -4.27 5.98 23.46
N SER A 252 -3.28 5.85 24.33
CA SER A 252 -1.92 6.38 24.11
C SER A 252 -0.86 5.31 23.85
N SER A 253 -1.23 4.02 23.83
CA SER A 253 -0.33 2.92 23.45
C SER A 253 -0.49 2.51 21.98
N ALA A 254 0.57 1.93 21.38
CA ALA A 254 0.49 1.35 20.04
C ALA A 254 -0.67 0.33 19.92
N ALA A 255 -0.87 -0.50 20.93
CA ALA A 255 -1.92 -1.51 20.96
C ALA A 255 -3.34 -0.89 20.92
N ASP A 256 -3.57 0.19 21.68
CA ASP A 256 -4.85 0.91 21.64
C ASP A 256 -5.12 1.55 20.30
N ILE A 257 -4.11 2.18 19.72
CA ILE A 257 -4.19 2.82 18.39
C ILE A 257 -4.50 1.77 17.31
N ILE A 258 -3.79 0.65 17.32
CA ILE A 258 -4.01 -0.45 16.36
C ILE A 258 -5.42 -1.02 16.56
N ARG A 259 -5.87 -1.23 17.78
CA ARG A 259 -7.21 -1.74 18.08
C ARG A 259 -8.31 -0.79 17.57
N LEU A 260 -8.18 0.51 17.79
CA LEU A 260 -9.10 1.52 17.29
C LEU A 260 -9.09 1.62 15.75
N SER A 261 -7.96 1.30 15.11
CA SER A 261 -7.85 1.30 13.64
C SER A 261 -8.78 0.30 12.96
N GLN A 262 -9.41 -0.63 13.69
CA GLN A 262 -10.50 -1.46 13.15
C GLN A 262 -11.64 -0.62 12.56
N LEU A 263 -11.94 0.56 13.13
CA LEU A 263 -12.95 1.46 12.57
C LEU A 263 -12.52 2.02 11.19
N ARG A 264 -11.23 2.23 11.01
CA ARG A 264 -10.67 2.61 9.72
C ARG A 264 -10.75 1.47 8.71
N GLN A 265 -10.48 0.22 9.15
CA GLN A 265 -10.64 -0.95 8.28
C GLN A 265 -12.08 -1.07 7.77
N VAL A 266 -13.09 -0.96 8.64
CA VAL A 266 -14.50 -0.97 8.24
C VAL A 266 -14.81 0.13 7.22
N LYS A 267 -14.30 1.35 7.41
CA LYS A 267 -14.44 2.45 6.43
C LYS A 267 -13.85 2.05 5.07
N TYR A 268 -12.69 1.42 5.07
CA TYR A 268 -12.01 0.99 3.83
C TYR A 268 -12.78 -0.13 3.14
N ASP A 269 -13.33 -1.08 3.89
CA ASP A 269 -14.08 -2.21 3.32
C ASP A 269 -15.31 -1.76 2.52
N ILE A 270 -16.01 -0.71 2.98
CA ILE A 270 -17.19 -0.16 2.30
C ILE A 270 -16.91 1.11 1.48
N GLY A 271 -15.65 1.41 1.26
CA GLY A 271 -15.18 2.54 0.45
C GLY A 271 -14.14 2.06 -0.57
N ASN A 272 -12.88 2.23 -0.24
CA ASN A 272 -11.75 1.97 -1.14
C ASN A 272 -11.62 0.51 -1.58
N ARG A 273 -12.03 -0.47 -0.74
CA ARG A 273 -11.95 -1.89 -1.08
C ARG A 273 -13.18 -2.43 -1.82
N VAL A 274 -14.14 -1.60 -2.16
CA VAL A 274 -15.28 -2.00 -3.00
C VAL A 274 -14.77 -2.25 -4.43
N PRO A 275 -14.85 -3.48 -4.98
CA PRO A 275 -14.15 -3.83 -6.22
C PRO A 275 -14.46 -2.94 -7.41
N TYR A 276 -15.73 -2.50 -7.58
CA TYR A 276 -16.12 -1.60 -8.64
C TYR A 276 -15.48 -0.20 -8.48
N LEU A 277 -15.47 0.35 -7.26
CA LEU A 277 -14.85 1.65 -6.99
C LEU A 277 -13.34 1.58 -7.16
N ALA A 278 -12.72 0.54 -6.61
CA ALA A 278 -11.28 0.30 -6.76
C ALA A 278 -10.88 0.18 -8.25
N ALA A 279 -11.64 -0.57 -9.06
CA ALA A 279 -11.35 -0.68 -10.49
C ALA A 279 -11.43 0.66 -11.22
N ARG A 280 -12.40 1.51 -10.88
CA ARG A 280 -12.56 2.84 -11.47
C ARG A 280 -11.45 3.82 -11.05
N ASP A 281 -10.88 3.65 -9.87
CA ASP A 281 -9.88 4.57 -9.33
C ASP A 281 -8.44 4.14 -9.62
N VAL A 282 -8.10 2.87 -9.36
CA VAL A 282 -6.69 2.42 -9.36
C VAL A 282 -6.24 1.74 -10.65
N SER A 283 -7.14 1.41 -11.61
CA SER A 283 -6.75 0.68 -12.84
C SER A 283 -5.68 1.42 -13.64
N ASN A 284 -5.73 2.75 -13.72
CA ASN A 284 -4.72 3.54 -14.40
C ASN A 284 -3.33 3.37 -13.77
N PHE A 285 -3.28 3.47 -12.44
CA PHE A 285 -2.04 3.32 -11.69
C PHE A 285 -1.51 1.88 -11.71
N LEU A 286 -2.37 0.89 -11.45
CA LEU A 286 -1.98 -0.51 -11.48
C LEU A 286 -1.50 -0.94 -12.86
N ASN A 287 -2.08 -0.42 -13.95
CA ASN A 287 -1.57 -0.66 -15.30
C ASN A 287 -0.10 -0.23 -15.44
N GLN A 288 0.30 0.92 -14.88
CA GLN A 288 1.69 1.36 -14.92
C GLN A 288 2.62 0.44 -14.11
N VAL A 289 2.16 -0.07 -12.97
CA VAL A 289 2.90 -1.08 -12.20
C VAL A 289 3.07 -2.39 -12.99
N LEU A 290 2.00 -2.86 -13.67
CA LEU A 290 2.05 -4.07 -14.50
C LEU A 290 2.93 -3.89 -15.74
N LEU A 291 2.94 -2.72 -16.36
CA LEU A 291 3.86 -2.40 -17.45
C LEU A 291 5.31 -2.38 -16.97
N ALA A 292 5.57 -1.80 -15.80
CA ALA A 292 6.90 -1.75 -15.21
C ALA A 292 7.45 -3.16 -14.90
N ILE A 293 6.65 -4.02 -14.28
CA ILE A 293 7.10 -5.37 -13.90
C ILE A 293 7.28 -6.28 -15.12
N ALA A 294 6.52 -6.04 -16.19
CA ALA A 294 6.57 -6.79 -17.45
C ALA A 294 7.71 -6.36 -18.39
N ALA A 295 8.23 -5.11 -18.24
CA ALA A 295 9.23 -4.56 -19.15
C ALA A 295 10.47 -5.45 -19.27
N ASP A 296 10.90 -5.79 -20.51
CA ASP A 296 12.13 -6.58 -20.72
C ASP A 296 13.34 -5.76 -20.25
N PRO A 297 14.29 -6.35 -19.53
CA PRO A 297 15.50 -5.65 -19.08
C PRO A 297 16.35 -5.05 -20.21
N LYS A 298 16.19 -5.54 -21.43
CA LYS A 298 16.90 -5.04 -22.61
C LYS A 298 16.30 -3.77 -23.19
N ASP A 299 15.03 -3.47 -22.85
CA ASP A 299 14.34 -2.29 -23.35
C ASP A 299 14.67 -1.08 -22.47
N ALA A 300 15.09 0.02 -23.06
CA ALA A 300 15.42 1.24 -22.33
C ALA A 300 14.20 1.81 -21.58
N LYS A 301 13.01 1.61 -22.14
CA LYS A 301 11.72 1.94 -21.50
C LYS A 301 10.61 1.06 -22.06
N SER A 302 9.55 0.86 -21.29
CA SER A 302 8.29 0.36 -21.83
C SER A 302 7.71 1.40 -22.78
N ALA A 303 7.10 0.97 -23.90
CA ALA A 303 6.49 1.88 -24.86
C ALA A 303 5.41 2.78 -24.26
N GLU A 304 4.70 2.29 -23.22
CA GLU A 304 3.56 2.95 -22.57
C GLU A 304 3.69 3.02 -21.05
N GLY A 305 4.79 2.49 -20.49
CA GLY A 305 5.04 2.41 -19.05
C GLY A 305 6.14 3.37 -18.58
N PRO A 306 6.47 3.30 -17.28
CA PRO A 306 7.56 4.09 -16.70
C PRO A 306 8.92 3.65 -17.24
N PRO A 307 9.99 4.45 -17.02
CA PRO A 307 11.36 4.07 -17.32
C PRO A 307 11.70 2.68 -16.76
N ASN A 308 12.46 1.89 -17.53
CA ASN A 308 12.81 0.53 -17.16
C ASN A 308 13.97 0.51 -16.14
N ALA A 309 13.66 0.84 -14.89
CA ALA A 309 14.61 0.85 -13.78
C ALA A 309 14.64 -0.49 -13.04
N ASN A 310 15.74 -0.76 -12.31
CA ASN A 310 15.85 -1.90 -11.41
C ASN A 310 15.07 -1.66 -10.10
N PHE A 311 15.04 -0.41 -9.65
CA PHE A 311 14.22 0.03 -8.52
C PHE A 311 13.26 1.14 -8.95
N LEU A 312 11.96 0.93 -8.72
CA LEU A 312 10.90 1.91 -8.96
C LEU A 312 10.18 2.21 -7.66
N LEU A 313 10.11 3.50 -7.30
CA LEU A 313 9.39 4.01 -6.14
C LEU A 313 8.17 4.81 -6.61
N PHE A 314 6.97 4.30 -6.38
CA PHE A 314 5.73 5.03 -6.59
C PHE A 314 5.21 5.54 -5.25
N MET A 315 5.18 6.87 -5.10
CA MET A 315 4.71 7.53 -3.90
C MET A 315 3.24 7.94 -4.02
N GLY A 316 2.41 7.25 -3.26
CA GLY A 316 0.97 7.53 -3.17
C GLY A 316 0.48 7.58 -1.72
N SER A 317 -0.65 6.95 -1.49
CA SER A 317 -1.31 6.88 -0.19
C SER A 317 -1.75 5.44 0.13
N ASP A 318 -2.28 5.26 1.31
CA ASP A 318 -3.00 4.08 1.77
C ASP A 318 -4.16 3.68 0.85
N THR A 319 -4.76 4.63 0.14
CA THR A 319 -5.84 4.41 -0.83
C THR A 319 -5.38 3.49 -1.96
N GLN A 320 -4.29 3.82 -2.67
CA GLN A 320 -3.80 3.01 -3.79
C GLN A 320 -3.41 1.60 -3.36
N GLN A 321 -2.83 1.44 -2.17
CA GLN A 321 -2.47 0.12 -1.64
C GLN A 321 -3.72 -0.73 -1.37
N ALA A 322 -4.74 -0.15 -0.71
CA ALA A 322 -5.99 -0.83 -0.41
C ALA A 322 -6.78 -1.20 -1.66
N GLU A 323 -6.80 -0.34 -2.67
CA GLU A 323 -7.51 -0.55 -3.93
C GLU A 323 -6.81 -1.59 -4.82
N ILE A 324 -5.48 -1.56 -4.91
CA ILE A 324 -4.70 -2.60 -5.60
C ILE A 324 -4.95 -3.96 -4.94
N ALA A 325 -4.90 -4.00 -3.60
CA ALA A 325 -5.16 -5.22 -2.85
C ALA A 325 -6.57 -5.77 -3.13
N ALA A 326 -7.59 -4.92 -3.06
CA ALA A 326 -8.97 -5.29 -3.33
C ALA A 326 -9.17 -5.79 -4.78
N LEU A 327 -8.54 -5.12 -5.75
CA LEU A 327 -8.68 -5.47 -7.16
C LEU A 327 -7.99 -6.80 -7.49
N LEU A 328 -6.83 -7.06 -6.92
CA LEU A 328 -6.07 -8.29 -7.15
C LEU A 328 -6.45 -9.42 -6.18
N GLY A 329 -7.17 -9.13 -5.09
CA GLY A 329 -7.51 -10.07 -4.02
C GLY A 329 -6.30 -10.37 -3.12
N LEU A 330 -5.44 -9.38 -2.87
CA LEU A 330 -4.24 -9.53 -2.06
C LEU A 330 -4.55 -9.27 -0.58
N HIS A 331 -3.94 -10.05 0.29
CA HIS A 331 -4.02 -9.90 1.74
C HIS A 331 -2.65 -10.07 2.37
N TRP A 332 -2.38 -9.34 3.47
CA TRP A 332 -1.16 -9.48 4.26
C TRP A 332 -1.43 -9.42 5.75
N HIS A 333 -0.59 -10.10 6.49
CA HIS A 333 -0.61 -10.14 7.94
C HIS A 333 0.77 -9.78 8.49
N ILE A 334 0.89 -8.64 9.14
CA ILE A 334 2.15 -8.10 9.71
C ILE A 334 1.93 -7.69 11.18
N PRO A 335 1.73 -8.61 12.11
CA PRO A 335 1.48 -8.26 13.51
C PRO A 335 2.60 -7.39 14.07
N PRO A 336 2.29 -6.41 14.95
CA PRO A 336 0.99 -6.25 15.65
C PRO A 336 -0.09 -5.48 14.88
N TYR A 337 0.15 -5.06 13.63
CA TYR A 337 -0.87 -4.38 12.83
C TYR A 337 -2.06 -5.31 12.53
N LEU A 338 -3.20 -4.71 12.22
CA LEU A 338 -4.37 -5.43 11.69
C LEU A 338 -4.06 -6.01 10.31
N ASP A 339 -4.84 -7.02 9.91
CA ASP A 339 -4.78 -7.53 8.54
C ASP A 339 -5.03 -6.41 7.54
N ASP A 340 -4.27 -6.40 6.44
CA ASP A 340 -4.36 -5.42 5.36
C ASP A 340 -4.17 -3.95 5.83
N GLU A 341 -3.49 -3.74 6.98
CA GLU A 341 -3.18 -2.39 7.46
C GLU A 341 -2.12 -1.73 6.57
N THR A 342 -2.28 -0.42 6.38
CA THR A 342 -1.42 0.40 5.52
C THR A 342 -0.82 1.56 6.33
N PRO A 343 0.17 1.31 7.21
CA PRO A 343 0.77 2.35 8.05
C PRO A 343 1.57 3.38 7.24
N PRO A 344 1.89 4.56 7.81
CA PRO A 344 2.76 5.54 7.16
C PRO A 344 4.08 4.91 6.70
N THR A 345 4.55 5.25 5.50
CA THR A 345 5.72 4.67 4.82
C THR A 345 5.65 3.16 4.56
N GLY A 346 4.52 2.50 4.82
CA GLY A 346 4.29 1.12 4.40
C GLY A 346 4.26 1.00 2.87
N ALA A 347 4.77 -0.10 2.33
CA ALA A 347 4.89 -0.35 0.89
C ALA A 347 4.32 -1.71 0.49
N LEU A 348 3.41 -1.73 -0.47
CA LEU A 348 3.09 -2.92 -1.26
C LEU A 348 4.19 -3.10 -2.32
N THR A 349 4.80 -4.28 -2.38
CA THR A 349 5.99 -4.51 -3.18
C THR A 349 5.78 -5.58 -4.23
N PHE A 350 6.40 -5.37 -5.40
CA PHE A 350 6.42 -6.30 -6.52
C PHE A 350 7.90 -6.53 -6.88
N GLU A 351 8.40 -7.73 -6.61
CA GLU A 351 9.75 -8.12 -6.90
C GLU A 351 9.78 -9.06 -8.10
N ARG A 352 10.48 -8.68 -9.17
CA ARG A 352 10.71 -9.60 -10.27
C ARG A 352 12.00 -10.37 -10.03
N LEU A 353 11.90 -11.69 -10.23
CA LEU A 353 12.97 -12.64 -10.02
C LEU A 353 13.18 -13.45 -11.32
N ARG A 354 14.39 -13.97 -11.51
CA ARG A 354 14.70 -14.89 -12.61
C ARG A 354 15.36 -16.15 -12.10
N ASP A 355 15.03 -17.28 -12.73
CA ASP A 355 15.74 -18.52 -12.54
C ASP A 355 17.00 -18.60 -13.44
N GLY A 356 17.77 -19.68 -13.28
CA GLY A 356 18.97 -19.91 -14.08
C GLY A 356 18.75 -20.08 -15.59
N ALA A 357 17.51 -20.33 -16.03
CA ALA A 357 17.10 -20.39 -17.43
C ALA A 357 16.61 -19.03 -17.97
N GLY A 358 16.53 -18.01 -17.10
CA GLY A 358 16.06 -16.66 -17.44
C GLY A 358 14.54 -16.50 -17.41
N LYS A 359 13.77 -17.50 -16.98
CA LYS A 359 12.32 -17.38 -16.79
C LYS A 359 12.03 -16.42 -15.62
N ALA A 360 11.07 -15.54 -15.82
CA ALA A 360 10.73 -14.51 -14.86
C ALA A 360 9.56 -14.92 -13.95
N TYR A 361 9.64 -14.44 -12.70
CA TYR A 361 8.65 -14.65 -11.65
C TYR A 361 8.38 -13.33 -10.93
N VAL A 362 7.24 -13.21 -10.27
CA VAL A 362 6.86 -12.05 -9.44
C VAL A 362 6.57 -12.52 -8.03
N ARG A 363 7.31 -11.97 -7.05
CA ARG A 363 7.02 -12.10 -5.63
C ARG A 363 6.33 -10.84 -5.17
N LEU A 364 5.22 -11.00 -4.46
CA LEU A 364 4.49 -9.91 -3.84
C LEU A 364 4.82 -9.87 -2.35
N GLY A 365 4.83 -8.67 -1.78
CA GLY A 365 5.05 -8.51 -0.35
C GLY A 365 4.50 -7.18 0.16
N PHE A 366 4.47 -7.07 1.49
CA PHE A 366 4.22 -5.82 2.18
C PHE A 366 5.31 -5.56 3.20
N VAL A 367 5.82 -4.34 3.24
CA VAL A 367 6.89 -3.92 4.17
C VAL A 367 6.43 -2.66 4.89
N ALA A 368 6.58 -2.63 6.22
CA ALA A 368 6.27 -1.44 7.01
C ALA A 368 7.10 -1.36 8.29
N PRO A 369 7.54 -0.18 8.74
CA PRO A 369 8.03 0.00 10.09
C PRO A 369 6.94 -0.35 11.11
N THR A 370 7.30 -0.78 12.32
CA THR A 370 6.35 -0.83 13.42
C THR A 370 5.90 0.59 13.79
N LEU A 371 4.75 0.70 14.46
CA LEU A 371 4.26 2.00 14.89
C LEU A 371 5.22 2.69 15.86
N ASP A 372 5.91 1.88 16.71
CA ASP A 372 6.93 2.37 17.63
C ASP A 372 8.22 2.78 16.89
N GLN A 373 8.64 2.05 15.85
CA GLN A 373 9.78 2.48 15.02
C GLN A 373 9.52 3.85 14.38
N ILE A 374 8.27 4.10 13.93
CA ILE A 374 7.91 5.41 13.38
C ILE A 374 7.89 6.45 14.49
N ARG A 375 7.23 6.15 15.65
CA ARG A 375 7.09 7.05 16.78
C ARG A 375 8.44 7.52 17.34
N ASP A 376 9.37 6.59 17.49
CA ASP A 376 10.67 6.87 18.12
C ASP A 376 11.72 7.29 17.08
N ALA A 377 11.36 7.29 15.79
CA ALA A 377 12.29 7.43 14.66
C ALA A 377 13.56 6.60 14.87
N SER A 378 13.36 5.38 15.37
CA SER A 378 14.45 4.49 15.75
C SER A 378 15.19 3.93 14.53
N THR A 379 16.40 3.43 14.74
CA THR A 379 17.18 2.82 13.68
C THR A 379 16.45 1.59 13.14
N ILE A 380 16.35 1.51 11.82
CA ILE A 380 15.82 0.34 11.10
C ILE A 380 16.97 -0.26 10.31
N ASP A 381 17.37 -1.47 10.68
CA ASP A 381 18.50 -2.19 10.09
C ASP A 381 18.29 -3.72 10.20
N ALA A 382 19.33 -4.50 9.97
CA ALA A 382 19.27 -5.96 10.05
C ALA A 382 19.00 -6.49 11.49
N ALA A 383 19.35 -5.73 12.53
CA ALA A 383 19.10 -6.10 13.93
C ALA A 383 17.68 -5.70 14.39
N SER A 384 17.12 -4.66 13.80
CA SER A 384 15.77 -4.16 14.03
C SER A 384 15.07 -3.88 12.69
N PRO A 385 14.73 -4.92 11.90
CA PRO A 385 14.17 -4.74 10.57
C PRO A 385 12.73 -4.23 10.66
N PRO A 386 12.19 -3.67 9.56
CA PRO A 386 10.76 -3.41 9.46
C PRO A 386 9.99 -4.73 9.39
N LEU A 387 8.71 -4.68 9.66
CA LEU A 387 7.81 -5.82 9.44
C LEU A 387 7.71 -6.14 7.95
N GLN A 388 7.64 -7.42 7.63
CA GLN A 388 7.53 -7.91 6.26
C GLN A 388 6.55 -9.07 6.18
N ALA A 389 5.75 -9.11 5.12
CA ALA A 389 4.92 -10.25 4.76
C ALA A 389 5.13 -10.60 3.29
N GLU A 390 5.21 -11.89 2.98
CA GLU A 390 5.01 -12.39 1.63
C GLU A 390 3.52 -12.48 1.34
N ILE A 391 3.12 -12.14 0.11
CA ILE A 391 1.73 -12.16 -0.33
C ILE A 391 1.59 -13.17 -1.46
N THR A 392 0.65 -14.10 -1.32
CA THR A 392 0.33 -15.05 -2.39
C THR A 392 -0.64 -14.41 -3.38
N MET A 393 -0.30 -14.45 -4.68
CA MET A 393 -1.24 -14.04 -5.73
C MET A 393 -2.34 -15.10 -5.87
N PRO A 394 -3.62 -14.74 -5.67
CA PRO A 394 -4.72 -15.69 -5.82
C PRO A 394 -4.76 -16.34 -7.22
N GLY A 395 -4.84 -17.65 -7.26
CA GLY A 395 -4.82 -18.43 -8.50
C GLY A 395 -3.41 -18.78 -9.02
N CYS A 396 -2.36 -18.47 -8.24
CA CYS A 396 -0.98 -18.82 -8.56
C CYS A 396 -0.36 -19.82 -7.55
N GLU A 397 -1.11 -20.31 -6.59
CA GLU A 397 -0.63 -21.14 -5.47
C GLU A 397 0.10 -22.41 -5.95
N SER A 398 -0.45 -23.09 -6.95
CA SER A 398 0.10 -24.34 -7.47
C SER A 398 1.27 -24.17 -8.44
N GLU A 399 1.50 -22.98 -8.95
CA GLU A 399 2.55 -22.66 -9.93
C GLU A 399 3.71 -21.87 -9.31
N SER A 400 3.56 -21.43 -8.06
CA SER A 400 4.56 -20.62 -7.36
C SER A 400 5.85 -21.40 -7.10
N VAL A 401 6.98 -20.72 -7.30
CA VAL A 401 8.33 -21.20 -6.97
C VAL A 401 8.92 -20.25 -5.92
N GLU A 402 9.28 -20.78 -4.76
CA GLU A 402 9.81 -19.97 -3.65
C GLU A 402 8.92 -18.75 -3.31
N GLY A 403 7.57 -18.93 -3.33
CA GLY A 403 6.60 -17.86 -3.08
C GLY A 403 6.39 -16.89 -4.26
N ALA A 404 7.09 -17.06 -5.38
CA ALA A 404 6.97 -16.20 -6.55
C ALA A 404 6.12 -16.84 -7.66
N CYS A 405 5.17 -16.11 -8.20
CA CYS A 405 4.30 -16.50 -9.31
C CYS A 405 5.04 -16.34 -10.65
N PRO A 406 4.98 -17.28 -11.60
CA PRO A 406 5.49 -17.05 -12.95
C PRO A 406 4.94 -15.75 -13.54
N LEU A 407 5.78 -14.90 -14.15
CA LEU A 407 5.41 -13.56 -14.62
C LEU A 407 4.24 -13.60 -15.61
N ASP A 408 4.24 -14.53 -16.55
CA ASP A 408 3.17 -14.69 -17.53
C ASP A 408 1.83 -15.05 -16.85
N ARG A 409 1.87 -15.96 -15.86
CA ARG A 409 0.71 -16.32 -15.05
C ARG A 409 0.22 -15.14 -14.21
N PHE A 410 1.13 -14.44 -13.53
CA PHE A 410 0.81 -13.24 -12.77
C PHE A 410 0.07 -12.21 -13.63
N LEU A 411 0.61 -11.90 -14.81
CA LEU A 411 -0.01 -10.95 -15.74
C LEU A 411 -1.36 -11.44 -16.29
N ALA A 412 -1.49 -12.74 -16.54
CA ALA A 412 -2.75 -13.34 -16.98
C ALA A 412 -3.85 -13.25 -15.89
N LEU A 413 -3.47 -13.28 -14.61
CA LEU A 413 -4.39 -13.10 -13.49
C LEU A 413 -4.71 -11.63 -13.19
N ALA A 414 -3.71 -10.74 -13.31
CA ALA A 414 -3.85 -9.34 -12.92
C ALA A 414 -4.53 -8.45 -13.98
N ARG A 415 -4.11 -8.56 -15.27
CA ARG A 415 -4.63 -7.71 -16.34
C ARG A 415 -6.15 -7.74 -16.54
N PRO A 416 -6.83 -8.89 -16.48
CA PRO A 416 -8.29 -8.93 -16.61
C PRO A 416 -9.06 -8.26 -15.46
N LYS A 417 -8.38 -7.93 -14.35
CA LYS A 417 -8.97 -7.21 -13.22
C LYS A 417 -9.06 -5.70 -13.46
N LEU A 418 -8.27 -5.18 -14.39
CA LEU A 418 -8.27 -3.75 -14.72
C LEU A 418 -9.54 -3.37 -15.48
N ASP A 419 -10.10 -2.22 -15.14
CA ASP A 419 -11.06 -1.54 -16.00
C ASP A 419 -10.30 -0.69 -17.03
N MET A 420 -10.12 -1.23 -18.23
CA MET A 420 -9.36 -0.57 -19.29
C MET A 420 -9.99 0.73 -19.79
N THR A 421 -11.28 1.00 -19.47
CA THR A 421 -11.92 2.29 -19.77
C THR A 421 -11.50 3.40 -18.79
N ALA A 422 -10.87 3.04 -17.69
CA ALA A 422 -10.27 3.94 -16.72
C ALA A 422 -8.73 4.02 -16.84
N VAL A 423 -8.17 3.60 -17.98
CA VAL A 423 -6.72 3.63 -18.25
C VAL A 423 -6.42 4.65 -19.34
N ALA A 424 -5.39 5.45 -19.14
CA ALA A 424 -4.87 6.42 -20.09
C ALA A 424 -3.35 6.28 -20.23
N SER A 425 -2.79 6.82 -21.30
CA SER A 425 -1.34 6.93 -21.46
C SER A 425 -0.76 7.89 -20.41
N GLN A 426 0.39 7.54 -19.86
CA GLN A 426 1.12 8.33 -18.89
C GLN A 426 2.47 8.78 -19.49
N ALA A 427 2.74 10.07 -19.42
CA ALA A 427 4.06 10.60 -19.73
C ALA A 427 4.89 10.73 -18.45
N TYR A 428 6.14 10.32 -18.52
CA TYR A 428 7.12 10.45 -17.43
C TYR A 428 8.23 11.42 -17.86
N HIS A 429 8.52 12.43 -17.06
CA HIS A 429 9.46 13.51 -17.39
C HIS A 429 10.65 13.51 -16.42
#